data_0262a8fa46f17de83f2dc2b17d0d9e72
#
_entry.id   0262a8fa46f17de83f2dc2b17d0d9e72
#
_cell.length_a   1.000
_cell.length_b   1.000
_cell.length_c   1.000
_cell.angle_alpha   90.00
_cell.angle_beta   90.00
_cell.angle_gamma   90.00
#
_symmetry.space_group_name_H-M   'P 1'
#
loop_
_entity.id
_entity.type
_entity.pdbx_description
1 polymer ?
#
loop_
_entity_poly.entity_id
_entity_poly.type
_entity_poly.pdbx_seq_one_letter_code
_entity_poly.pdbx_strand_id
1 'polypeptide(L)'
;MVARLLLARHGQTEWHAENRYAGSSDVALTEEGLRQADELAGFAAAAGPSAVFCSPQSRARRTAEPSAKALDLPLRVVDELREVHFGLMEGRTRAELAEADPDAVARFLADPVSGAFPGSEPPADAAARGAGALRGIAADVPGETVLVVAHNTLIRLTLCALLGIPLENYRTVFPRLDNAAVTEIEIDGTRTGLLRLNQPARTRYWVT
;
A
#
# COMPACT_ATOMS: atom_id res chain seq x y z
N MET A 1 -24.20 3.62 1.13
CA MET A 1 -23.55 4.83 1.69
C MET A 1 -22.07 4.78 1.31
N VAL A 2 -21.55 5.88 0.79
CA VAL A 2 -20.17 5.97 0.30
C VAL A 2 -19.19 5.96 1.47
N ALA A 3 -18.29 4.99 1.53
CA ALA A 3 -17.17 4.99 2.46
C ALA A 3 -15.94 5.63 1.80
N ARG A 4 -15.18 6.43 2.55
CA ARG A 4 -13.96 7.06 2.09
C ARG A 4 -12.74 6.39 2.72
N LEU A 5 -11.81 5.92 1.91
CA LEU A 5 -10.61 5.22 2.35
C LEU A 5 -9.36 6.04 2.01
N LEU A 6 -8.58 6.35 3.04
CA LEU A 6 -7.29 7.03 2.96
C LEU A 6 -6.20 5.94 2.97
N LEU A 7 -5.76 5.54 1.78
CA LEU A 7 -4.75 4.48 1.61
C LEU A 7 -3.36 5.07 1.73
N ALA A 8 -2.58 4.66 2.72
CA ALA A 8 -1.20 5.09 2.89
C ALA A 8 -0.22 3.93 2.67
N ARG A 9 0.88 4.17 1.95
CA ARG A 9 2.01 3.27 1.94
C ARG A 9 2.77 3.40 3.25
N HIS A 10 3.30 2.29 3.79
CA HIS A 10 4.16 2.34 4.98
C HIS A 10 5.36 3.27 4.81
N GLY A 11 5.95 3.73 5.92
CA GLY A 11 7.13 4.59 5.97
C GLY A 11 8.38 3.93 5.36
N GLN A 12 9.44 4.71 5.18
CA GLN A 12 10.71 4.22 4.64
C GLN A 12 11.29 3.12 5.54
N THR A 13 11.82 2.05 4.92
CA THR A 13 12.52 0.95 5.59
C THR A 13 14.00 0.93 5.19
N GLU A 14 14.81 0.18 5.96
CA GLU A 14 16.25 0.01 5.71
C GLU A 14 16.56 -0.46 4.28
N TRP A 15 15.69 -1.27 3.68
CA TRP A 15 15.88 -1.80 2.33
C TRP A 15 15.58 -0.83 1.19
N HIS A 16 15.03 0.36 1.49
CA HIS A 16 14.76 1.37 0.46
C HIS A 16 16.05 1.96 -0.14
N ALA A 17 17.12 2.11 0.64
CA ALA A 17 18.38 2.66 0.15
C ALA A 17 18.96 1.82 -1.00
N GLU A 18 18.82 0.51 -0.92
CA GLU A 18 19.32 -0.44 -1.92
C GLU A 18 18.25 -0.87 -2.93
N ASN A 19 16.99 -0.42 -2.77
CA ASN A 19 15.83 -0.85 -3.57
C ASN A 19 15.62 -2.38 -3.55
N ARG A 20 15.84 -3.03 -2.39
CA ARG A 20 15.53 -4.44 -2.19
C ARG A 20 14.03 -4.66 -2.11
N TYR A 21 13.56 -5.75 -2.70
CA TYR A 21 12.16 -6.15 -2.64
C TYR A 21 11.84 -6.75 -1.27
N ALA A 22 10.85 -6.18 -0.62
CA ALA A 22 10.37 -6.62 0.68
C ALA A 22 8.87 -6.98 0.58
N GLY A 23 8.58 -8.22 0.28
CA GLY A 23 7.24 -8.78 0.35
C GLY A 23 6.93 -9.25 1.76
N SER A 24 7.13 -10.55 2.05
CA SER A 24 6.89 -11.16 3.36
C SER A 24 8.00 -10.90 4.38
N SER A 25 9.18 -10.43 3.94
CA SER A 25 10.30 -10.13 4.83
C SER A 25 9.95 -9.05 5.84
N ASP A 26 10.38 -9.24 7.09
CA ASP A 26 10.22 -8.24 8.14
C ASP A 26 11.42 -7.28 8.14
N VAL A 27 11.15 -6.01 7.76
CA VAL A 27 12.17 -4.98 7.59
C VAL A 27 11.78 -3.76 8.43
N ALA A 28 12.72 -3.28 9.24
CA ALA A 28 12.50 -2.16 10.15
C ALA A 28 12.31 -0.82 9.39
N LEU A 29 11.55 0.09 9.99
CA LEU A 29 11.51 1.48 9.55
C LEU A 29 12.84 2.16 9.89
N THR A 30 13.30 3.05 9.00
CA THR A 30 14.39 3.98 9.29
C THR A 30 13.90 5.13 10.20
N GLU A 31 14.82 5.95 10.69
CA GLU A 31 14.45 7.20 11.39
C GLU A 31 13.54 8.09 10.52
N GLU A 32 13.85 8.18 9.21
CA GLU A 32 12.98 8.86 8.26
C GLU A 32 11.60 8.21 8.16
N GLY A 33 11.52 6.87 8.15
CA GLY A 33 10.26 6.14 8.17
C GLY A 33 9.42 6.40 9.42
N LEU A 34 10.06 6.54 10.59
CA LEU A 34 9.39 6.91 11.83
C LEU A 34 8.87 8.37 11.77
N ARG A 35 9.67 9.29 11.26
CA ARG A 35 9.24 10.68 11.04
C ARG A 35 8.06 10.77 10.07
N GLN A 36 8.06 9.96 9.01
CA GLN A 36 6.93 9.85 8.08
C GLN A 36 5.67 9.29 8.72
N ALA A 37 5.80 8.36 9.68
CA ALA A 37 4.68 7.86 10.47
C ALA A 37 4.06 8.96 11.35
N ASP A 38 4.88 9.82 11.96
CA ASP A 38 4.41 10.97 12.74
C ASP A 38 3.74 12.02 11.85
N GLU A 39 4.25 12.29 10.64
CA GLU A 39 3.59 13.16 9.65
C GLU A 39 2.21 12.62 9.26
N LEU A 40 2.11 11.29 9.04
CA LEU A 40 0.83 10.62 8.76
C LEU A 40 -0.14 10.74 9.94
N ALA A 41 0.35 10.68 11.16
CA ALA A 41 -0.48 10.89 12.36
C ALA A 41 -1.04 12.32 12.43
N GLY A 42 -0.22 13.32 12.10
CA GLY A 42 -0.68 14.72 12.00
C GLY A 42 -1.75 14.90 10.92
N PHE A 43 -1.56 14.25 9.76
CA PHE A 43 -2.57 14.23 8.71
C PHE A 43 -3.86 13.53 9.17
N ALA A 44 -3.77 12.36 9.81
CA ALA A 44 -4.91 11.62 10.30
C ALA A 44 -5.70 12.43 11.35
N ALA A 45 -5.01 13.09 12.28
CA ALA A 45 -5.65 13.96 13.26
C ALA A 45 -6.46 15.12 12.62
N ALA A 46 -5.97 15.66 11.50
CA ALA A 46 -6.67 16.71 10.75
C ALA A 46 -7.83 16.17 9.89
N ALA A 47 -7.66 14.96 9.30
CA ALA A 47 -8.66 14.32 8.42
C ALA A 47 -9.79 13.65 9.23
N GLY A 48 -9.56 13.27 10.49
CA GLY A 48 -10.54 12.71 11.42
C GLY A 48 -11.13 11.35 11.00
N PRO A 49 -10.33 10.36 10.54
CA PRO A 49 -10.89 9.04 10.24
C PRO A 49 -11.46 8.39 11.51
N SER A 50 -12.57 7.67 11.37
CA SER A 50 -13.27 6.97 12.47
C SER A 50 -12.65 5.61 12.80
N ALA A 51 -11.77 5.08 11.96
CA ALA A 51 -11.04 3.84 12.20
C ALA A 51 -9.68 3.84 11.50
N VAL A 52 -8.73 3.05 12.06
CA VAL A 52 -7.38 2.85 11.50
C VAL A 52 -7.16 1.35 11.28
N PHE A 53 -6.90 1.00 10.03
CA PHE A 53 -6.58 -0.37 9.60
C PHE A 53 -5.14 -0.46 9.11
N CYS A 54 -4.51 -1.61 9.26
CA CYS A 54 -3.18 -1.84 8.70
C CYS A 54 -2.93 -3.30 8.30
N SER A 55 -1.93 -3.48 7.46
CA SER A 55 -1.31 -4.77 7.17
C SER A 55 -0.72 -5.41 8.46
N PRO A 56 -0.63 -6.75 8.57
CA PRO A 56 -0.01 -7.43 9.70
C PRO A 56 1.51 -7.20 9.80
N GLN A 57 2.17 -6.77 8.72
CA GLN A 57 3.61 -6.61 8.66
C GLN A 57 4.10 -5.42 9.52
N SER A 58 5.22 -5.60 10.24
CA SER A 58 5.69 -4.67 11.28
C SER A 58 5.85 -3.24 10.77
N ARG A 59 6.41 -3.04 9.56
CA ARG A 59 6.58 -1.74 8.94
C ARG A 59 5.26 -0.97 8.73
N ALA A 60 4.19 -1.67 8.37
CA ALA A 60 2.87 -1.05 8.20
C ALA A 60 2.21 -0.76 9.55
N ARG A 61 2.31 -1.68 10.50
CA ARG A 61 1.82 -1.48 11.87
C ARG A 61 2.50 -0.28 12.52
N ARG A 62 3.84 -0.24 12.51
CA ARG A 62 4.61 0.89 13.09
C ARG A 62 4.36 2.21 12.41
N THR A 63 3.96 2.21 11.14
CA THR A 63 3.53 3.44 10.45
C THR A 63 2.12 3.88 10.88
N ALA A 64 1.21 2.93 11.16
CA ALA A 64 -0.17 3.23 11.52
C ALA A 64 -0.36 3.55 13.02
N GLU A 65 0.48 3.00 13.91
CA GLU A 65 0.38 3.14 15.37
C GLU A 65 0.31 4.60 15.85
N PRO A 66 1.16 5.55 15.38
CA PRO A 66 1.05 6.95 15.78
C PRO A 66 -0.30 7.58 15.40
N SER A 67 -0.86 7.24 14.24
CA SER A 67 -2.18 7.73 13.81
C SER A 67 -3.30 7.20 14.70
N ALA A 68 -3.30 5.90 15.00
CA ALA A 68 -4.27 5.29 15.89
C ALA A 68 -4.22 5.92 17.30
N LYS A 69 -3.01 6.14 17.83
CA LYS A 69 -2.78 6.80 19.12
C LYS A 69 -3.27 8.26 19.13
N ALA A 70 -2.99 9.02 18.06
CA ALA A 70 -3.40 10.42 17.97
C ALA A 70 -4.92 10.61 17.91
N LEU A 71 -5.63 9.59 17.43
CA LEU A 71 -7.10 9.57 17.29
C LEU A 71 -7.81 8.88 18.47
N ASP A 72 -7.06 8.30 19.41
CA ASP A 72 -7.58 7.44 20.49
C ASP A 72 -8.42 6.27 19.96
N LEU A 73 -7.96 5.64 18.87
CA LEU A 73 -8.63 4.54 18.19
C LEU A 73 -7.81 3.24 18.28
N PRO A 74 -8.48 2.07 18.33
CA PRO A 74 -7.78 0.81 18.22
C PRO A 74 -7.21 0.62 16.81
N LEU A 75 -5.97 0.09 16.71
CA LEU A 75 -5.38 -0.34 15.44
C LEU A 75 -5.96 -1.70 15.05
N ARG A 76 -6.63 -1.77 13.88
CA ARG A 76 -7.24 -2.99 13.35
C ARG A 76 -6.31 -3.62 12.30
N VAL A 77 -5.84 -4.84 12.57
CA VAL A 77 -4.96 -5.57 11.66
C VAL A 77 -5.80 -6.42 10.71
N VAL A 78 -5.48 -6.35 9.40
CA VAL A 78 -6.17 -7.09 8.33
C VAL A 78 -5.13 -7.85 7.52
N ASP A 79 -5.16 -9.18 7.56
CA ASP A 79 -4.14 -10.05 6.96
C ASP A 79 -4.09 -9.92 5.43
N GLU A 80 -5.21 -9.65 4.80
CA GLU A 80 -5.35 -9.45 3.36
C GLU A 80 -4.64 -8.18 2.87
N LEU A 81 -4.24 -7.26 3.77
CA LEU A 81 -3.47 -6.06 3.42
C LEU A 81 -1.95 -6.29 3.37
N ARG A 82 -1.45 -7.52 3.56
CA ARG A 82 -0.02 -7.84 3.44
C ARG A 82 0.51 -7.55 2.04
N GLU A 83 1.81 -7.24 1.92
CA GLU A 83 2.44 -7.02 0.61
C GLU A 83 2.44 -8.32 -0.21
N VAL A 84 2.61 -8.17 -1.51
CA VAL A 84 2.83 -9.28 -2.42
C VAL A 84 4.09 -10.03 -2.01
N HIS A 85 4.02 -11.36 -1.96
CA HIS A 85 5.22 -12.18 -1.83
C HIS A 85 5.97 -12.21 -3.17
N PHE A 86 7.25 -11.84 -3.18
CA PHE A 86 8.01 -11.66 -4.42
C PHE A 86 8.84 -12.90 -4.84
N GLY A 87 8.64 -14.06 -4.20
CA GLY A 87 9.34 -15.30 -4.56
C GLY A 87 10.86 -15.13 -4.56
N LEU A 88 11.50 -15.48 -5.68
CA LEU A 88 12.96 -15.39 -5.83
C LEU A 88 13.51 -13.96 -5.66
N MET A 89 12.67 -12.94 -5.75
CA MET A 89 13.08 -11.55 -5.60
C MET A 89 13.13 -11.08 -4.16
N GLU A 90 12.59 -11.83 -3.19
CA GLU A 90 12.63 -11.46 -1.77
C GLU A 90 14.06 -11.16 -1.29
N GLY A 91 14.26 -9.98 -0.71
CA GLY A 91 15.54 -9.52 -0.19
C GLY A 91 16.60 -9.15 -1.22
N ARG A 92 16.28 -9.21 -2.52
CA ARG A 92 17.22 -8.92 -3.61
C ARG A 92 16.90 -7.58 -4.28
N THR A 93 17.94 -7.01 -4.88
CA THR A 93 17.79 -5.93 -5.86
C THR A 93 17.58 -6.53 -7.26
N ARG A 94 17.07 -5.72 -8.19
CA ARG A 94 16.96 -6.15 -9.59
C ARG A 94 18.32 -6.44 -10.23
N ALA A 95 19.38 -5.70 -9.82
CA ALA A 95 20.73 -5.92 -10.33
C ALA A 95 21.25 -7.30 -9.91
N GLU A 96 21.15 -7.64 -8.62
CA GLU A 96 21.57 -8.96 -8.10
C GLU A 96 20.80 -10.11 -8.79
N LEU A 97 19.49 -9.95 -9.05
CA LEU A 97 18.75 -10.98 -9.77
C LEU A 97 19.13 -11.03 -11.24
N ALA A 98 19.42 -9.91 -11.90
CA ALA A 98 19.83 -9.88 -13.31
C ALA A 98 21.19 -10.56 -13.54
N GLU A 99 22.08 -10.60 -12.54
CA GLU A 99 23.32 -11.37 -12.57
C GLU A 99 23.06 -12.88 -12.51
N ALA A 100 22.03 -13.31 -11.74
CA ALA A 100 21.71 -14.72 -11.56
C ALA A 100 20.72 -15.26 -12.59
N ASP A 101 19.71 -14.48 -12.99
CA ASP A 101 18.65 -14.84 -13.95
C ASP A 101 18.20 -13.58 -14.72
N PRO A 102 18.97 -13.17 -15.76
CA PRO A 102 18.65 -11.99 -16.56
C PRO A 102 17.33 -12.14 -17.32
N ASP A 103 16.96 -13.35 -17.70
CA ASP A 103 15.72 -13.62 -18.42
C ASP A 103 14.48 -13.40 -17.53
N ALA A 104 14.54 -13.75 -16.24
CA ALA A 104 13.46 -13.48 -15.31
C ALA A 104 13.25 -11.96 -15.15
N VAL A 105 14.32 -11.20 -15.06
CA VAL A 105 14.24 -9.73 -14.99
C VAL A 105 13.68 -9.15 -16.29
N ALA A 106 14.11 -9.65 -17.46
CA ALA A 106 13.61 -9.20 -18.75
C ALA A 106 12.11 -9.45 -18.91
N ARG A 107 11.63 -10.65 -18.54
CA ARG A 107 10.19 -10.99 -18.56
C ARG A 107 9.40 -10.06 -17.66
N PHE A 108 9.86 -9.85 -16.41
CA PHE A 108 9.19 -8.95 -15.47
C PHE A 108 9.13 -7.49 -15.96
N LEU A 109 10.16 -7.01 -16.63
CA LEU A 109 10.17 -5.66 -17.19
C LEU A 109 9.26 -5.51 -18.40
N ALA A 110 9.11 -6.55 -19.19
CA ALA A 110 8.22 -6.58 -20.36
C ALA A 110 6.74 -6.60 -19.94
N ASP A 111 6.39 -7.46 -19.00
CA ASP A 111 5.06 -7.54 -18.39
C ASP A 111 5.20 -8.02 -16.94
N PRO A 112 4.96 -7.16 -15.95
CA PRO A 112 5.16 -7.51 -14.54
C PRO A 112 4.07 -8.42 -13.97
N VAL A 113 3.04 -8.75 -14.73
CA VAL A 113 1.97 -9.68 -14.36
C VAL A 113 2.27 -11.08 -14.88
N SER A 114 2.39 -11.26 -16.20
CA SER A 114 2.71 -12.58 -16.79
C SER A 114 4.16 -12.98 -16.56
N GLY A 115 5.06 -12.00 -16.41
CA GLY A 115 6.48 -12.18 -16.09
C GLY A 115 6.78 -12.09 -14.58
N ALA A 116 5.79 -12.29 -13.72
CA ALA A 116 6.03 -12.31 -12.26
C ALA A 116 7.11 -13.33 -11.88
N PHE A 117 7.94 -12.98 -10.86
CA PHE A 117 9.08 -13.81 -10.49
C PHE A 117 8.65 -15.21 -10.01
N PRO A 118 9.44 -16.26 -10.30
CA PRO A 118 9.14 -17.60 -9.81
C PRO A 118 8.93 -17.65 -8.31
N GLY A 119 7.87 -18.35 -7.88
CA GLY A 119 7.48 -18.46 -6.47
C GLY A 119 6.82 -17.23 -5.87
N SER A 120 6.58 -16.17 -6.65
CA SER A 120 5.80 -15.02 -6.17
C SER A 120 4.30 -15.31 -6.10
N GLU A 121 3.59 -14.58 -5.26
CA GLU A 121 2.14 -14.53 -5.27
C GLU A 121 1.67 -14.03 -6.65
N PRO A 122 0.72 -14.69 -7.32
CA PRO A 122 0.18 -14.20 -8.58
C PRO A 122 -0.39 -12.79 -8.42
N PRO A 123 -0.02 -11.82 -9.28
CA PRO A 123 -0.52 -10.45 -9.17
C PRO A 123 -2.04 -10.33 -9.20
N ALA A 124 -2.73 -11.23 -9.91
CA ALA A 124 -4.19 -11.28 -9.95
C ALA A 124 -4.79 -11.67 -8.58
N ASP A 125 -4.17 -12.62 -7.87
CA ASP A 125 -4.61 -13.05 -6.55
C ASP A 125 -4.39 -11.94 -5.51
N ALA A 126 -3.22 -11.27 -5.56
CA ALA A 126 -2.93 -10.13 -4.73
C ALA A 126 -3.91 -8.97 -4.97
N ALA A 127 -4.24 -8.68 -6.23
CA ALA A 127 -5.21 -7.65 -6.62
C ALA A 127 -6.62 -7.97 -6.09
N ALA A 128 -7.07 -9.21 -6.26
CA ALA A 128 -8.38 -9.68 -5.79
C ALA A 128 -8.47 -9.64 -4.26
N ARG A 129 -7.43 -10.11 -3.56
CA ARG A 129 -7.29 -10.09 -2.10
C ARG A 129 -7.38 -8.66 -1.55
N GLY A 130 -6.58 -7.75 -2.08
CA GLY A 130 -6.57 -6.35 -1.67
C GLY A 130 -7.90 -5.64 -1.95
N ALA A 131 -8.50 -5.87 -3.14
CA ALA A 131 -9.80 -5.30 -3.47
C ALA A 131 -10.92 -5.84 -2.57
N GLY A 132 -10.90 -7.14 -2.27
CA GLY A 132 -11.81 -7.75 -1.31
C GLY A 132 -11.70 -7.14 0.08
N ALA A 133 -10.47 -6.97 0.59
CA ALA A 133 -10.20 -6.34 1.88
C ALA A 133 -10.75 -4.92 1.96
N LEU A 134 -10.48 -4.07 0.95
CA LEU A 134 -10.96 -2.69 0.96
C LEU A 134 -12.49 -2.59 0.84
N ARG A 135 -13.12 -3.46 0.04
CA ARG A 135 -14.60 -3.53 0.00
C ARG A 135 -15.20 -4.00 1.32
N GLY A 136 -14.57 -4.99 1.98
CA GLY A 136 -14.97 -5.44 3.32
C GLY A 136 -14.87 -4.32 4.34
N ILE A 137 -13.74 -3.62 4.40
CA ILE A 137 -13.57 -2.43 5.27
C ILE A 137 -14.65 -1.38 4.97
N ALA A 138 -14.90 -1.06 3.70
CA ALA A 138 -15.94 -0.09 3.33
C ALA A 138 -17.36 -0.51 3.75
N ALA A 139 -17.65 -1.82 3.72
CA ALA A 139 -18.94 -2.36 4.16
C ALA A 139 -19.10 -2.32 5.69
N ASP A 140 -17.99 -2.46 6.43
CA ASP A 140 -18.00 -2.41 7.91
C ASP A 140 -18.18 -0.97 8.45
N VAL A 141 -17.87 0.05 7.64
CA VAL A 141 -17.90 1.47 8.05
C VAL A 141 -18.66 2.36 7.03
N PRO A 142 -19.94 2.08 6.76
CA PRO A 142 -20.70 2.74 5.72
C PRO A 142 -20.87 4.24 6.01
N GLY A 143 -20.44 5.09 5.08
CA GLY A 143 -20.53 6.56 5.21
C GLY A 143 -19.37 7.21 5.97
N GLU A 144 -18.40 6.43 6.43
CA GLU A 144 -17.29 6.90 7.23
C GLU A 144 -16.03 7.13 6.40
N THR A 145 -15.09 7.85 6.99
CA THR A 145 -13.71 7.96 6.49
C THR A 145 -12.80 7.09 7.35
N VAL A 146 -11.93 6.30 6.72
CA VAL A 146 -10.98 5.44 7.43
C VAL A 146 -9.56 5.56 6.88
N LEU A 147 -8.55 5.35 7.74
CA LEU A 147 -7.15 5.24 7.34
C LEU A 147 -6.77 3.77 7.17
N VAL A 148 -6.11 3.43 6.05
CA VAL A 148 -5.61 2.08 5.76
C VAL A 148 -4.12 2.16 5.41
N VAL A 149 -3.25 1.54 6.23
CA VAL A 149 -1.81 1.52 5.97
C VAL A 149 -1.40 0.17 5.39
N ALA A 150 -0.88 0.19 4.16
CA ALA A 150 -0.50 -1.00 3.41
C ALA A 150 0.82 -0.79 2.63
N HIS A 151 0.96 -1.41 1.46
CA HIS A 151 2.22 -1.56 0.74
C HIS A 151 2.11 -1.10 -0.72
N ASN A 152 3.29 -0.85 -1.29
CA ASN A 152 3.42 -0.25 -2.61
C ASN A 152 2.79 -1.09 -3.73
N THR A 153 3.16 -2.37 -3.85
CA THR A 153 2.69 -3.21 -4.96
C THR A 153 1.24 -3.62 -4.75
N LEU A 154 0.87 -3.98 -3.53
CA LEU A 154 -0.51 -4.31 -3.19
C LEU A 154 -1.45 -3.15 -3.51
N ILE A 155 -1.15 -1.91 -3.06
CA ILE A 155 -2.02 -0.75 -3.32
C ILE A 155 -2.21 -0.54 -4.83
N ARG A 156 -1.14 -0.60 -5.63
CA ARG A 156 -1.22 -0.42 -7.09
C ARG A 156 -2.10 -1.46 -7.76
N LEU A 157 -1.88 -2.75 -7.46
CA LEU A 157 -2.68 -3.85 -8.00
C LEU A 157 -4.15 -3.75 -7.56
N THR A 158 -4.38 -3.41 -6.29
CA THR A 158 -5.72 -3.20 -5.74
C THR A 158 -6.45 -2.05 -6.44
N LEU A 159 -5.77 -0.92 -6.67
CA LEU A 159 -6.33 0.21 -7.40
C LEU A 159 -6.68 -0.19 -8.84
N CYS A 160 -5.83 -0.95 -9.53
CA CYS A 160 -6.17 -1.46 -10.87
C CYS A 160 -7.46 -2.30 -10.83
N ALA A 161 -7.57 -3.25 -9.90
CA ALA A 161 -8.75 -4.11 -9.78
C ALA A 161 -10.04 -3.32 -9.43
N LEU A 162 -9.93 -2.31 -8.56
CA LEU A 162 -11.08 -1.49 -8.15
C LEU A 162 -11.54 -0.52 -9.23
N LEU A 163 -10.61 0.01 -10.04
CA LEU A 163 -10.88 1.02 -11.08
C LEU A 163 -11.06 0.44 -12.48
N GLY A 164 -10.98 -0.89 -12.63
CA GLY A 164 -11.13 -1.56 -13.94
C GLY A 164 -9.93 -1.31 -14.87
N ILE A 165 -8.75 -1.05 -14.32
CA ILE A 165 -7.51 -0.86 -15.09
C ILE A 165 -6.85 -2.23 -15.30
N PRO A 166 -6.41 -2.57 -16.53
CA PRO A 166 -5.66 -3.81 -16.77
C PRO A 166 -4.43 -3.92 -15.86
N LEU A 167 -4.26 -5.09 -15.21
CA LEU A 167 -3.25 -5.27 -14.16
C LEU A 167 -1.82 -5.06 -14.67
N GLU A 168 -1.51 -5.41 -15.91
CA GLU A 168 -0.21 -5.20 -16.53
C GLU A 168 0.24 -3.73 -16.52
N ASN A 169 -0.71 -2.81 -16.41
CA ASN A 169 -0.46 -1.37 -16.38
C ASN A 169 -0.20 -0.80 -14.98
N TYR A 170 -0.21 -1.61 -13.90
CA TYR A 170 -0.12 -1.09 -12.52
C TYR A 170 1.12 -0.22 -12.26
N ARG A 171 2.23 -0.51 -12.95
CA ARG A 171 3.48 0.27 -12.83
C ARG A 171 3.49 1.51 -13.72
N THR A 172 2.78 1.47 -14.84
CA THR A 172 2.70 2.57 -15.82
C THR A 172 1.69 3.62 -15.36
N VAL A 173 0.50 3.19 -14.92
CA VAL A 173 -0.57 4.10 -14.46
C VAL A 173 -0.23 4.67 -13.08
N PHE A 174 0.36 3.85 -12.20
CA PHE A 174 0.79 4.27 -10.87
C PHE A 174 2.32 4.17 -10.74
N PRO A 175 3.11 5.03 -11.44
CA PRO A 175 4.58 4.89 -11.50
C PRO A 175 5.24 5.11 -10.14
N ARG A 176 4.60 5.88 -9.27
CA ARG A 176 5.14 6.26 -7.96
C ARG A 176 4.04 6.26 -6.90
N LEU A 177 4.33 5.64 -5.75
CA LEU A 177 3.63 5.82 -4.49
C LEU A 177 4.70 6.05 -3.41
N ASP A 178 4.74 7.25 -2.87
CA ASP A 178 5.74 7.64 -1.87
C ASP A 178 5.44 7.02 -0.50
N ASN A 179 6.44 6.92 0.35
CA ASN A 179 6.28 6.43 1.71
C ASN A 179 5.39 7.40 2.51
N ALA A 180 4.44 6.87 3.25
CA ALA A 180 3.43 7.59 4.02
C ALA A 180 2.57 8.59 3.20
N ALA A 181 2.68 8.60 1.86
CA ALA A 181 1.78 9.37 1.02
C ALA A 181 0.40 8.71 0.97
N VAL A 182 -0.63 9.53 0.85
CA VAL A 182 -2.04 9.13 0.92
C VAL A 182 -2.67 9.14 -0.46
N THR A 183 -3.33 8.06 -0.80
CA THR A 183 -4.23 7.93 -1.95
C THR A 183 -5.65 7.82 -1.41
N GLU A 184 -6.53 8.71 -1.83
CA GLU A 184 -7.90 8.77 -1.36
C GLU A 184 -8.84 8.18 -2.39
N ILE A 185 -9.63 7.20 -1.97
CA ILE A 185 -10.69 6.59 -2.79
C ILE A 185 -12.01 6.63 -2.04
N GLU A 186 -13.10 6.56 -2.80
CA GLU A 186 -14.44 6.30 -2.28
C GLU A 186 -14.97 4.96 -2.81
N ILE A 187 -15.69 4.22 -1.96
CA ILE A 187 -16.32 2.95 -2.33
C ILE A 187 -17.82 3.02 -2.00
N ASP A 188 -18.66 2.76 -2.99
CA ASP A 188 -20.13 2.61 -2.86
C ASP A 188 -20.57 1.28 -3.50
N GLY A 189 -20.68 0.25 -2.69
CA GLY A 189 -20.92 -1.11 -3.17
C GLY A 189 -19.81 -1.60 -4.10
N THR A 190 -20.10 -1.74 -5.39
CA THR A 190 -19.11 -2.17 -6.41
C THR A 190 -18.40 -1.00 -7.10
N ARG A 191 -18.88 0.23 -6.91
CA ARG A 191 -18.30 1.41 -7.53
C ARG A 191 -17.14 1.95 -6.72
N THR A 192 -16.09 2.37 -7.40
CA THR A 192 -14.92 2.99 -6.77
C THR A 192 -14.56 4.26 -7.52
N GLY A 193 -14.38 5.36 -6.79
CA GLY A 193 -13.87 6.63 -7.29
C GLY A 193 -12.47 6.90 -6.74
N LEU A 194 -11.53 7.34 -7.59
CA LEU A 194 -10.23 7.85 -7.17
C LEU A 194 -10.34 9.36 -6.98
N LEU A 195 -10.20 9.85 -5.77
CA LEU A 195 -10.31 11.27 -5.44
C LEU A 195 -8.95 11.98 -5.47
N ARG A 196 -7.92 11.33 -4.92
CA ARG A 196 -6.55 11.85 -4.88
C ARG A 196 -5.54 10.70 -5.00
N LEU A 197 -4.40 10.96 -5.62
CA LEU A 197 -3.33 9.97 -5.80
C LEU A 197 -2.02 10.49 -5.21
N ASN A 198 -1.38 9.67 -4.35
CA ASN A 198 -0.01 9.86 -3.88
C ASN A 198 0.25 11.28 -3.29
N GLN A 199 -0.64 11.77 -2.46
CA GLN A 199 -0.49 13.07 -1.82
C GLN A 199 0.38 12.97 -0.56
N PRO A 200 1.40 13.84 -0.38
CA PRO A 200 2.17 13.87 0.86
C PRO A 200 1.28 14.12 2.07
N ALA A 201 1.52 13.44 3.18
CA ALA A 201 0.77 13.59 4.44
C ALA A 201 1.07 14.91 5.19
N ARG A 202 1.67 15.90 4.53
CA ARG A 202 1.97 17.21 5.12
C ARG A 202 0.70 18.04 5.20
N THR A 203 0.37 18.52 6.38
CA THR A 203 -0.86 19.23 6.76
C THR A 203 -1.19 20.47 5.89
N ARG A 204 -0.24 21.05 5.18
CA ARG A 204 -0.44 22.28 4.40
C ARG A 204 -1.27 22.11 3.12
N TYR A 205 -1.52 20.89 2.66
CA TYR A 205 -2.17 20.63 1.37
C TYR A 205 -3.65 20.23 1.46
N TRP A 206 -4.20 20.13 2.68
CA TRP A 206 -5.56 19.60 2.91
C TRP A 206 -6.55 20.65 3.41
N VAL A 207 -6.09 21.89 3.60
CA VAL A 207 -6.95 23.01 4.04
C VAL A 207 -7.44 23.76 2.80
N THR A 208 -8.46 23.24 2.14
CA THR A 208 -9.33 23.99 1.21
C THR A 208 -10.74 23.47 1.32
#